data_0f3a1c7c48f7be39aaeeb948b9bdbeae
#
_entry.id   0f3a1c7c48f7be39aaeeb948b9bdbeae
#
_cell.length_a   1.000
_cell.length_b   1.000
_cell.length_c   1.000
_cell.angle_alpha   90.00
_cell.angle_beta   90.00
_cell.angle_gamma   90.00
#
_symmetry.space_group_name_H-M   'P 1'
#
loop_
_entity.id
_entity.type
_entity.pdbx_description
1 polymer ?
#
loop_
_entity_poly.entity_id
_entity_poly.type
_entity_poly.pdbx_seq_one_letter_code
_entity_poly.pdbx_strand_id
1 'polypeptide(L)'
;MASFHTLKIKNITKQTPDCSVISFEMPASLSKAFYYTQGQHLTLKAIIDGQDTRRSYSICSSMVDHQWQVAVKKIPGGVFSSYVNDVLQTGDTLEVMPPSGKFGVPISTQEKTYIAFVAGSGITPVLSMIKTHLAKEPKARFKLFYLNRTVKSIIFKEQIEQLRNQYFGRLEIFYFLTKEATISICEEKIN
;
A
#
# COMPACT_ATOMS: atom_id res chain seq x y z
N MET A 1 18.18 -10.61 -17.19
CA MET A 1 16.71 -10.50 -17.18
C MET A 1 16.23 -10.70 -15.75
N ALA A 2 15.28 -9.89 -15.27
CA ALA A 2 14.72 -10.11 -13.91
C ALA A 2 13.92 -11.44 -13.91
N SER A 3 14.27 -12.33 -13.00
CA SER A 3 13.63 -13.65 -12.86
C SER A 3 12.52 -13.60 -11.83
N PHE A 4 11.53 -14.47 -12.00
CA PHE A 4 10.52 -14.72 -10.97
C PHE A 4 11.09 -15.62 -9.88
N HIS A 5 10.70 -15.36 -8.65
CA HIS A 5 11.03 -16.16 -7.47
C HIS A 5 9.73 -16.60 -6.80
N THR A 6 9.65 -17.86 -6.40
CA THR A 6 8.50 -18.38 -5.66
C THR A 6 8.57 -17.88 -4.21
N LEU A 7 7.61 -17.07 -3.81
CA LEU A 7 7.47 -16.59 -2.45
C LEU A 7 6.21 -17.15 -1.80
N LYS A 8 6.35 -17.57 -0.55
CA LYS A 8 5.23 -18.02 0.27
C LYS A 8 4.45 -16.84 0.82
N ILE A 9 3.14 -16.96 0.83
CA ILE A 9 2.24 -15.99 1.44
C ILE A 9 2.24 -16.21 2.95
N LYS A 10 2.78 -15.23 3.67
CA LYS A 10 2.83 -15.22 5.13
C LYS A 10 1.47 -14.95 5.75
N ASN A 11 0.72 -14.03 5.14
CA ASN A 11 -0.61 -13.62 5.62
C ASN A 11 -1.40 -12.92 4.52
N ILE A 12 -2.73 -13.06 4.57
CA ILE A 12 -3.68 -12.27 3.79
C ILE A 12 -4.67 -11.60 4.74
N THR A 13 -4.76 -10.26 4.69
CA THR A 13 -5.65 -9.48 5.55
C THR A 13 -6.63 -8.66 4.72
N LYS A 14 -7.92 -8.77 4.98
CA LYS A 14 -8.94 -7.91 4.37
C LYS A 14 -8.85 -6.49 4.93
N GLN A 15 -8.76 -5.51 4.03
CA GLN A 15 -8.79 -4.08 4.37
C GLN A 15 -10.15 -3.46 4.12
N THR A 16 -10.80 -3.89 3.04
CA THR A 16 -12.17 -3.53 2.68
C THR A 16 -12.84 -4.77 2.10
N PRO A 17 -14.17 -4.80 1.90
CA PRO A 17 -14.84 -5.94 1.27
C PRO A 17 -14.24 -6.36 -0.08
N ASP A 18 -13.63 -5.41 -0.80
CA ASP A 18 -13.07 -5.62 -2.13
C ASP A 18 -11.54 -5.46 -2.19
N CYS A 19 -10.83 -5.43 -1.05
CA CYS A 19 -9.37 -5.26 -1.04
C CYS A 19 -8.70 -6.13 0.02
N SER A 20 -7.72 -6.94 -0.42
CA SER A 20 -6.87 -7.75 0.43
C SER A 20 -5.41 -7.28 0.37
N VAL A 21 -4.73 -7.33 1.50
CA VAL A 21 -3.28 -7.15 1.61
C VAL A 21 -2.62 -8.52 1.69
N ILE A 22 -1.66 -8.76 0.81
CA ILE A 22 -0.80 -9.93 0.82
C ILE A 22 0.53 -9.54 1.47
N SER A 23 0.95 -10.30 2.47
CA SER A 23 2.30 -10.23 3.05
C SER A 23 3.09 -11.45 2.61
N PHE A 24 4.30 -11.25 2.13
CA PHE A 24 5.19 -12.35 1.71
C PHE A 24 6.18 -12.71 2.80
N GLU A 25 6.48 -14.01 2.91
CA GLU A 25 7.63 -14.51 3.66
C GLU A 25 8.89 -14.34 2.78
N MET A 26 9.88 -13.61 3.31
CA MET A 26 11.09 -13.33 2.55
C MET A 26 12.24 -14.23 3.01
N PRO A 27 12.68 -15.19 2.18
CA PRO A 27 13.87 -15.99 2.47
C PRO A 27 15.12 -15.11 2.61
N ALA A 28 15.99 -15.43 3.57
CA ALA A 28 17.22 -14.68 3.80
C ALA A 28 18.10 -14.58 2.54
N SER A 29 18.13 -15.62 1.71
CA SER A 29 18.86 -15.66 0.44
C SER A 29 18.35 -14.65 -0.59
N LEU A 30 17.09 -14.20 -0.50
CA LEU A 30 16.48 -13.25 -1.42
C LEU A 30 16.42 -11.83 -0.87
N SER A 31 16.76 -11.60 0.40
CA SER A 31 16.64 -10.31 1.07
C SER A 31 17.34 -9.16 0.33
N LYS A 32 18.50 -9.41 -0.26
CA LYS A 32 19.25 -8.43 -1.07
C LYS A 32 18.56 -8.13 -2.40
N ALA A 33 18.07 -9.15 -3.09
CA ALA A 33 17.38 -8.99 -4.38
C ALA A 33 16.02 -8.30 -4.23
N PHE A 34 15.37 -8.51 -3.09
CA PHE A 34 14.06 -7.91 -2.76
C PHE A 34 14.15 -6.67 -1.88
N TYR A 35 15.36 -6.10 -1.69
CA TYR A 35 15.46 -4.77 -1.10
C TYR A 35 14.72 -3.75 -1.97
N TYR A 36 13.88 -2.92 -1.35
CA TYR A 36 13.06 -1.95 -2.07
C TYR A 36 13.16 -0.55 -1.46
N THR A 37 12.81 0.43 -2.25
CA THR A 37 12.55 1.81 -1.81
C THR A 37 11.05 2.11 -1.91
N GLN A 38 10.58 3.04 -1.08
CA GLN A 38 9.18 3.46 -1.08
C GLN A 38 8.74 3.90 -2.48
N GLY A 39 7.52 3.53 -2.87
CA GLY A 39 6.96 3.82 -4.19
C GLY A 39 7.25 2.78 -5.27
N GLN A 40 8.10 1.77 -5.00
CA GLN A 40 8.29 0.64 -5.91
C GLN A 40 7.12 -0.34 -5.87
N HIS A 41 7.08 -1.23 -6.85
CA HIS A 41 6.06 -2.28 -7.01
C HIS A 41 6.68 -3.67 -7.16
N LEU A 42 5.89 -4.69 -6.89
CA LEU A 42 6.16 -6.08 -7.21
C LEU A 42 5.29 -6.49 -8.41
N THR A 43 5.86 -7.26 -9.33
CA THR A 43 5.08 -7.96 -10.35
C THR A 43 4.82 -9.38 -9.86
N LEU A 44 3.56 -9.69 -9.69
CA LEU A 44 3.07 -10.99 -9.26
C LEU A 44 2.62 -11.81 -10.46
N LYS A 45 2.85 -13.12 -10.42
CA LYS A 45 2.45 -14.06 -11.46
C LYS A 45 1.77 -15.28 -10.83
N ALA A 46 0.70 -15.73 -11.45
CA ALA A 46 0.03 -16.98 -11.14
C ALA A 46 -0.51 -17.64 -12.43
N ILE A 47 -0.65 -18.97 -12.42
CA ILE A 47 -1.41 -19.67 -13.44
C ILE A 47 -2.87 -19.71 -12.97
N ILE A 48 -3.74 -19.05 -13.71
CA ILE A 48 -5.16 -18.96 -13.41
C ILE A 48 -5.91 -19.49 -14.62
N ASP A 49 -6.75 -20.51 -14.43
CA ASP A 49 -7.46 -21.20 -15.52
C ASP A 49 -6.54 -21.63 -16.67
N GLY A 50 -5.34 -22.13 -16.31
CA GLY A 50 -4.32 -22.57 -17.28
C GLY A 50 -3.54 -21.44 -17.97
N GLN A 51 -3.79 -20.17 -17.64
CA GLN A 51 -3.15 -19.02 -18.28
C GLN A 51 -2.14 -18.32 -17.36
N ASP A 52 -0.95 -18.02 -17.90
CA ASP A 52 0.06 -17.16 -17.23
C ASP A 52 -0.51 -15.75 -17.10
N THR A 53 -0.85 -15.37 -15.87
CA THR A 53 -1.42 -14.06 -15.57
C THR A 53 -0.49 -13.27 -14.68
N ARG A 54 -0.11 -12.06 -15.12
CA ARG A 54 0.84 -11.18 -14.41
C ARG A 54 0.23 -9.83 -14.13
N ARG A 55 0.45 -9.29 -12.92
CA ARG A 55 0.01 -7.94 -12.54
C ARG A 55 1.02 -7.31 -11.58
N SER A 56 1.18 -6.01 -11.73
CA SER A 56 2.05 -5.22 -10.85
C SER A 56 1.23 -4.49 -9.79
N TYR A 57 1.71 -4.56 -8.54
CA TYR A 57 1.10 -3.91 -7.39
C TYR A 57 2.15 -3.15 -6.59
N SER A 58 1.85 -1.90 -6.27
CA SER A 58 2.75 -1.08 -5.46
C SER A 58 2.93 -1.67 -4.07
N ILE A 59 4.14 -1.63 -3.56
CA ILE A 59 4.47 -2.01 -2.19
C ILE A 59 3.84 -0.98 -1.25
N CYS A 60 3.06 -1.44 -0.28
CA CYS A 60 2.37 -0.59 0.70
C CYS A 60 3.02 -0.60 2.09
N SER A 61 3.94 -1.53 2.36
CA SER A 61 4.82 -1.49 3.53
C SER A 61 5.90 -0.43 3.38
N SER A 62 6.44 0.05 4.50
CA SER A 62 7.56 0.99 4.49
C SER A 62 8.90 0.28 4.50
N MET A 63 9.96 1.02 4.17
CA MET A 63 11.33 0.50 4.25
C MET A 63 11.75 0.13 5.68
N VAL A 64 11.07 0.66 6.70
CA VAL A 64 11.38 0.37 8.11
C VAL A 64 10.55 -0.77 8.70
N ASP A 65 9.53 -1.24 7.97
CA ASP A 65 8.68 -2.35 8.45
C ASP A 65 9.35 -3.71 8.28
N HIS A 66 10.37 -3.82 7.45
CA HIS A 66 11.01 -5.09 7.05
C HIS A 66 9.97 -6.13 6.57
N GLN A 67 8.98 -5.66 5.82
CA GLN A 67 7.88 -6.47 5.28
C GLN A 67 7.71 -6.20 3.79
N TRP A 68 7.22 -7.20 3.07
CA TRP A 68 6.89 -7.10 1.65
C TRP A 68 5.39 -7.28 1.51
N GLN A 69 4.68 -6.16 1.41
CA GLN A 69 3.23 -6.14 1.37
C GLN A 69 2.72 -5.39 0.14
N VAL A 70 1.71 -5.96 -0.49
CA VAL A 70 0.95 -5.33 -1.57
C VAL A 70 -0.54 -5.41 -1.28
N ALA A 71 -1.30 -4.38 -1.63
CA ALA A 71 -2.75 -4.41 -1.54
C ALA A 71 -3.36 -4.62 -2.93
N VAL A 72 -4.26 -5.57 -3.02
CA VAL A 72 -4.94 -5.96 -4.26
C VAL A 72 -6.42 -5.67 -4.13
N LYS A 73 -6.86 -4.61 -4.80
CA LYS A 73 -8.28 -4.29 -4.89
C LYS A 73 -8.93 -5.09 -6.00
N LYS A 74 -10.02 -5.77 -5.69
CA LYS A 74 -10.83 -6.54 -6.65
C LYS A 74 -11.48 -5.60 -7.66
N ILE A 75 -11.29 -5.88 -8.94
CA ILE A 75 -11.89 -5.14 -10.05
C ILE A 75 -12.95 -6.05 -10.66
N PRO A 76 -14.17 -5.55 -10.94
CA PRO A 76 -15.17 -6.33 -11.66
C PRO A 76 -14.60 -6.91 -12.96
N GLY A 77 -14.71 -8.24 -13.17
CA GLY A 77 -14.14 -8.93 -14.31
C GLY A 77 -12.61 -9.10 -14.30
N GLY A 78 -11.92 -8.63 -13.25
CA GLY A 78 -10.47 -8.73 -13.15
C GLY A 78 -10.03 -10.14 -12.70
N VAL A 79 -9.43 -10.94 -13.59
CA VAL A 79 -9.01 -12.32 -13.31
C VAL A 79 -8.08 -12.41 -12.11
N PHE A 80 -6.92 -11.75 -12.15
CA PHE A 80 -5.93 -11.82 -11.07
C PHE A 80 -6.44 -11.23 -9.75
N SER A 81 -7.14 -10.10 -9.79
CA SER A 81 -7.64 -9.47 -8.58
C SER A 81 -8.76 -10.28 -7.91
N SER A 82 -9.59 -10.98 -8.69
CA SER A 82 -10.58 -11.94 -8.16
C SER A 82 -9.89 -13.14 -7.55
N TYR A 83 -8.92 -13.75 -8.26
CA TYR A 83 -8.13 -14.86 -7.72
C TYR A 83 -7.52 -14.53 -6.34
N VAL A 84 -6.88 -13.37 -6.21
CA VAL A 84 -6.30 -12.92 -4.93
C VAL A 84 -7.33 -12.75 -3.82
N ASN A 85 -8.51 -12.21 -4.15
CA ASN A 85 -9.50 -11.88 -3.14
C ASN A 85 -10.44 -13.03 -2.76
N ASP A 86 -10.60 -14.02 -3.66
CA ASP A 86 -11.61 -15.06 -3.53
C ASP A 86 -11.01 -16.47 -3.34
N VAL A 87 -9.78 -16.72 -3.83
CA VAL A 87 -9.19 -18.07 -3.91
C VAL A 87 -7.92 -18.20 -3.09
N LEU A 88 -6.99 -17.23 -3.24
CA LEU A 88 -5.66 -17.28 -2.65
C LEU A 88 -5.72 -17.30 -1.12
N GLN A 89 -4.89 -18.15 -0.50
CA GLN A 89 -4.88 -18.35 0.96
C GLN A 89 -3.47 -18.14 1.56
N THR A 90 -3.45 -17.91 2.86
CA THR A 90 -2.22 -17.92 3.65
C THR A 90 -1.56 -19.31 3.54
N GLY A 91 -0.28 -19.33 3.26
CA GLY A 91 0.50 -20.55 3.03
C GLY A 91 0.69 -20.91 1.57
N ASP A 92 -0.15 -20.40 0.66
CA ASP A 92 0.04 -20.55 -0.79
C ASP A 92 1.32 -19.83 -1.25
N THR A 93 1.68 -20.05 -2.51
CA THR A 93 2.84 -19.42 -3.14
C THR A 93 2.43 -18.61 -4.37
N LEU A 94 3.17 -17.54 -4.63
CA LEU A 94 3.12 -16.79 -5.87
C LEU A 94 4.52 -16.64 -6.46
N GLU A 95 4.60 -16.54 -7.76
CA GLU A 95 5.83 -16.11 -8.43
C GLU A 95 5.90 -14.58 -8.43
N VAL A 96 7.00 -14.04 -7.91
CA VAL A 96 7.17 -12.62 -7.67
C VAL A 96 8.48 -12.15 -8.29
N MET A 97 8.47 -11.06 -9.04
CA MET A 97 9.69 -10.38 -9.50
C MET A 97 10.24 -9.47 -8.41
N PRO A 98 11.57 -9.29 -8.34
CA PRO A 98 12.17 -8.27 -7.50
C PRO A 98 11.54 -6.90 -7.69
N PRO A 99 11.57 -6.03 -6.64
CA PRO A 99 11.00 -4.70 -6.69
C PRO A 99 11.54 -3.86 -7.85
N SER A 100 10.66 -3.09 -8.48
CA SER A 100 11.02 -2.17 -9.56
C SER A 100 10.15 -0.90 -9.52
N GLY A 101 10.55 0.12 -10.30
CA GLY A 101 9.82 1.39 -10.39
C GLY A 101 10.60 2.57 -9.83
N LYS A 102 10.17 3.79 -10.24
CA LYS A 102 10.85 5.05 -9.92
C LYS A 102 9.89 6.11 -9.33
N PHE A 103 8.73 5.70 -8.84
CA PHE A 103 7.71 6.63 -8.33
C PHE A 103 8.08 7.24 -6.96
N GLY A 104 9.05 6.69 -6.24
CA GLY A 104 9.43 7.15 -4.91
C GLY A 104 10.11 8.52 -4.91
N VAL A 105 10.01 9.21 -3.77
CA VAL A 105 10.73 10.45 -3.49
C VAL A 105 11.94 10.15 -2.61
N PRO A 106 13.14 10.67 -2.93
CA PRO A 106 14.33 10.44 -2.11
C PRO A 106 14.17 11.00 -0.69
N ILE A 107 14.77 10.31 0.29
CA ILE A 107 14.86 10.77 1.67
C ILE A 107 15.71 12.05 1.74
N SER A 108 15.26 13.03 2.54
CA SER A 108 15.89 14.33 2.69
C SER A 108 16.20 14.63 4.16
N THR A 109 17.24 15.38 4.42
CA THR A 109 17.54 15.94 5.74
C THR A 109 16.93 17.34 5.97
N GLN A 110 16.42 17.94 4.89
CA GLN A 110 15.80 19.27 4.92
C GLN A 110 14.35 19.18 5.40
N GLU A 111 13.84 20.26 6.00
CA GLU A 111 12.42 20.39 6.30
C GLU A 111 11.62 20.42 5.00
N LYS A 112 10.64 19.51 4.89
CA LYS A 112 9.76 19.40 3.70
C LYS A 112 8.33 19.12 4.11
N THR A 113 7.41 19.74 3.39
CA THR A 113 6.00 19.37 3.41
C THR A 113 5.68 18.65 2.11
N TYR A 114 5.30 17.40 2.22
CA TYR A 114 4.84 16.59 1.10
C TYR A 114 3.32 16.72 0.98
N ILE A 115 2.83 16.90 -0.24
CA ILE A 115 1.39 16.95 -0.52
C ILE A 115 1.07 15.78 -1.46
N ALA A 116 0.12 14.94 -1.07
CA ALA A 116 -0.31 13.79 -1.84
C ALA A 116 -1.81 13.85 -2.13
N PHE A 117 -2.16 13.71 -3.39
CA PHE A 117 -3.55 13.54 -3.86
C PHE A 117 -3.72 12.11 -4.34
N VAL A 118 -4.62 11.35 -3.72
CA VAL A 118 -4.81 9.94 -4.02
C VAL A 118 -6.28 9.58 -4.12
N ALA A 119 -6.59 8.57 -4.93
CA ALA A 119 -7.93 8.00 -5.04
C ALA A 119 -7.86 6.48 -4.90
N GLY A 120 -8.73 5.91 -4.06
CA GLY A 120 -8.88 4.47 -3.89
C GLY A 120 -7.56 3.74 -3.65
N SER A 121 -7.23 2.74 -4.50
CA SER A 121 -6.00 1.94 -4.37
C SER A 121 -4.70 2.70 -4.68
N GLY A 122 -4.76 3.92 -5.22
CA GLY A 122 -3.58 4.79 -5.38
C GLY A 122 -2.89 5.14 -4.05
N ILE A 123 -3.53 4.86 -2.92
CA ILE A 123 -2.96 5.01 -1.58
C ILE A 123 -1.74 4.10 -1.35
N THR A 124 -1.63 2.96 -2.04
CA THR A 124 -0.63 1.93 -1.74
C THR A 124 0.82 2.45 -1.77
N PRO A 125 1.32 3.07 -2.86
CA PRO A 125 2.69 3.61 -2.88
C PRO A 125 2.82 4.84 -1.96
N VAL A 126 1.76 5.62 -1.79
CA VAL A 126 1.77 6.82 -0.96
C VAL A 126 1.85 6.46 0.52
N LEU A 127 1.15 5.40 0.97
CA LEU A 127 1.26 4.91 2.34
C LEU A 127 2.70 4.47 2.65
N SER A 128 3.34 3.74 1.72
CA SER A 128 4.77 3.37 1.84
C SER A 128 5.66 4.61 2.00
N MET A 129 5.41 5.67 1.23
CA MET A 129 6.14 6.94 1.34
C MET A 129 5.87 7.64 2.67
N ILE A 130 4.60 7.82 3.07
CA ILE A 130 4.23 8.47 4.34
C ILE A 130 4.95 7.79 5.50
N LYS A 131 4.83 6.47 5.63
CA LYS A 131 5.46 5.69 6.70
C LYS A 131 6.99 5.85 6.69
N THR A 132 7.60 5.74 5.51
CA THR A 132 9.06 5.80 5.37
C THR A 132 9.60 7.20 5.71
N HIS A 133 9.02 8.25 5.13
CA HIS A 133 9.49 9.62 5.33
C HIS A 133 9.24 10.11 6.76
N LEU A 134 8.04 9.85 7.33
CA LEU A 134 7.77 10.27 8.71
C LEU A 134 8.68 9.57 9.72
N ALA A 135 9.10 8.32 9.45
CA ALA A 135 10.03 7.60 10.31
C ALA A 135 11.50 8.05 10.13
N LYS A 136 11.92 8.35 8.90
CA LYS A 136 13.33 8.67 8.59
C LYS A 136 13.67 10.14 8.53
N GLU A 137 12.67 11.02 8.37
CA GLU A 137 12.85 12.47 8.28
C GLU A 137 12.12 13.15 9.46
N PRO A 138 12.82 13.52 10.54
CA PRO A 138 12.18 14.11 11.73
C PRO A 138 11.41 15.41 11.46
N LYS A 139 11.81 16.16 10.41
CA LYS A 139 11.20 17.43 10.02
C LYS A 139 10.19 17.30 8.86
N ALA A 140 9.96 16.11 8.34
CA ALA A 140 8.98 15.90 7.29
C ALA A 140 7.55 16.06 7.79
N ARG A 141 6.72 16.70 6.99
CA ARG A 141 5.27 16.81 7.18
C ARG A 141 4.56 16.28 5.94
N PHE A 142 3.35 15.72 6.12
CA PHE A 142 2.50 15.25 5.04
C PHE A 142 1.11 15.84 5.13
N LYS A 143 0.57 16.23 3.97
CA LYS A 143 -0.85 16.54 3.76
C LYS A 143 -1.40 15.53 2.75
N LEU A 144 -2.28 14.66 3.21
CA LEU A 144 -2.89 13.61 2.41
C LEU A 144 -4.33 13.99 2.06
N PHE A 145 -4.61 14.18 0.78
CA PHE A 145 -5.96 14.38 0.23
C PHE A 145 -6.41 13.04 -0.37
N TYR A 146 -7.36 12.36 0.30
CA TYR A 146 -7.70 10.98 -0.02
C TYR A 146 -9.15 10.83 -0.45
N LEU A 147 -9.36 10.66 -1.76
CA LEU A 147 -10.66 10.50 -2.40
C LEU A 147 -11.09 9.03 -2.42
N ASN A 148 -12.30 8.76 -1.96
CA ASN A 148 -12.93 7.44 -1.96
C ASN A 148 -14.42 7.54 -2.33
N ARG A 149 -15.08 6.39 -2.57
CA ARG A 149 -16.52 6.37 -2.83
C ARG A 149 -17.32 6.50 -1.54
N THR A 150 -16.99 5.69 -0.55
CA THR A 150 -17.65 5.59 0.76
C THR A 150 -16.62 5.41 1.86
N VAL A 151 -17.00 5.63 3.10
CA VAL A 151 -16.12 5.34 4.27
C VAL A 151 -15.65 3.88 4.29
N LYS A 152 -16.54 2.94 3.96
CA LYS A 152 -16.23 1.49 3.92
C LYS A 152 -15.23 1.11 2.82
N SER A 153 -15.03 1.97 1.82
CA SER A 153 -14.09 1.74 0.71
C SER A 153 -12.70 2.35 0.94
N ILE A 154 -12.47 3.00 2.08
CA ILE A 154 -11.17 3.61 2.41
C ILE A 154 -10.19 2.50 2.81
N ILE A 155 -9.27 2.19 1.90
CA ILE A 155 -8.21 1.21 2.14
C ILE A 155 -7.23 1.79 3.17
N PHE A 156 -6.80 0.98 4.17
CA PHE A 156 -5.90 1.38 5.26
C PHE A 156 -6.42 2.48 6.19
N LYS A 157 -7.74 2.70 6.28
CA LYS A 157 -8.30 3.77 7.11
C LYS A 157 -7.75 3.75 8.54
N GLU A 158 -7.86 2.63 9.23
CA GLU A 158 -7.40 2.50 10.62
C GLU A 158 -5.89 2.73 10.74
N GLN A 159 -5.10 2.18 9.83
CA GLN A 159 -3.64 2.34 9.84
C GLN A 159 -3.24 3.81 9.61
N ILE A 160 -3.92 4.51 8.71
CA ILE A 160 -3.66 5.93 8.41
C ILE A 160 -4.02 6.80 9.62
N GLU A 161 -5.13 6.50 10.30
CA GLU A 161 -5.52 7.19 11.54
C GLU A 161 -4.54 6.94 12.69
N GLN A 162 -4.06 5.71 12.83
CA GLN A 162 -3.00 5.38 13.80
C GLN A 162 -1.70 6.16 13.51
N LEU A 163 -1.31 6.25 12.23
CA LEU A 163 -0.16 7.06 11.81
C LEU A 163 -0.37 8.55 12.12
N ARG A 164 -1.57 9.09 11.89
CA ARG A 164 -1.90 10.48 12.24
C ARG A 164 -1.71 10.75 13.73
N ASN A 165 -2.17 9.83 14.58
CA ASN A 165 -1.99 9.95 16.03
C ASN A 165 -0.52 9.82 16.43
N GLN A 166 0.21 8.87 15.84
CA GLN A 166 1.64 8.66 16.10
C GLN A 166 2.50 9.87 15.68
N TYR A 167 2.16 10.48 14.56
CA TYR A 167 2.88 11.61 13.98
C TYR A 167 2.05 12.90 14.07
N PHE A 168 1.43 13.13 15.23
CA PHE A 168 0.61 14.30 15.48
C PHE A 168 1.34 15.60 15.09
N GLY A 169 0.64 16.52 14.40
CA GLY A 169 1.21 17.76 13.86
C GLY A 169 2.13 17.59 12.65
N ARG A 170 2.40 16.33 12.22
CA ARG A 170 3.23 16.05 11.05
C ARG A 170 2.48 15.32 9.91
N LEU A 171 1.31 14.71 10.20
CA LEU A 171 0.43 14.09 9.22
C LEU A 171 -0.98 14.66 9.34
N GLU A 172 -1.40 15.38 8.32
CA GLU A 172 -2.77 15.89 8.15
C GLU A 172 -3.47 15.06 7.06
N ILE A 173 -4.74 14.70 7.30
CA ILE A 173 -5.50 13.85 6.38
C ILE A 173 -6.84 14.52 6.08
N PHE A 174 -7.16 14.62 4.79
CA PHE A 174 -8.40 15.17 4.27
C PHE A 174 -9.10 14.08 3.45
N TYR A 175 -10.23 13.56 3.96
CA TYR A 175 -11.04 12.56 3.26
C TYR A 175 -12.10 13.24 2.40
N PHE A 176 -12.25 12.76 1.18
CA PHE A 176 -13.30 13.15 0.25
C PHE A 176 -14.12 11.93 -0.16
N LEU A 177 -15.45 12.01 -0.04
CA LEU A 177 -16.34 10.91 -0.38
C LEU A 177 -17.25 11.32 -1.54
N THR A 178 -17.35 10.46 -2.57
CA THR A 178 -18.13 10.78 -3.78
C THR A 178 -19.53 10.19 -3.77
N LYS A 179 -19.83 9.24 -2.88
CA LYS A 179 -21.15 8.58 -2.78
C LYS A 179 -21.80 8.69 -1.40
N GLU A 180 -21.19 9.39 -0.47
CA GLU A 180 -21.73 9.68 0.85
C GLU A 180 -21.59 11.17 1.10
N ALA A 181 -22.56 11.78 1.82
CA ALA A 181 -22.39 13.14 2.29
C ALA A 181 -21.15 13.20 3.19
N THR A 182 -20.21 14.05 2.86
CA THR A 182 -19.04 14.28 3.69
C THR A 182 -19.49 15.08 4.89
N ILE A 183 -19.72 14.43 6.02
CA ILE A 183 -19.74 15.14 7.30
C ILE A 183 -18.30 15.61 7.48
N SER A 184 -18.08 16.91 7.41
CA SER A 184 -16.77 17.51 7.65
C SER A 184 -16.33 17.11 9.08
N ILE A 185 -15.36 16.20 9.18
CA ILE A 185 -14.75 15.83 10.46
C ILE A 185 -13.76 16.94 10.91
N CYS A 186 -13.87 18.13 10.32
CA CYS A 186 -13.09 19.31 10.67
C CYS A 186 -13.88 20.33 11.49
N GLU A 187 -14.84 19.91 12.31
CA GLU A 187 -15.40 20.76 13.35
C GLU A 187 -14.81 20.38 14.73
N GLU A 188 -13.51 20.52 14.92
CA GLU A 188 -13.00 20.89 16.24
C GLU A 188 -13.12 22.41 16.35
N LYS A 189 -14.20 22.86 16.97
CA LYS A 189 -14.29 24.21 17.51
C LYS A 189 -13.16 24.36 18.52
N ILE A 190 -12.17 25.15 18.16
CA ILE A 190 -11.27 25.75 19.14
C ILE A 190 -12.11 26.80 19.86
N ASN A 191 -12.56 26.47 21.08
CA ASN A 191 -13.00 27.45 22.08
C ASN A 191 -11.79 27.91 22.87
#